data_f3cce8d28ff7d39785875fb43a4794e2
#
_entry.id   f3cce8d28ff7d39785875fb43a4794e2
#
_cell.length_a   1.000
_cell.length_b   1.000
_cell.length_c   1.000
_cell.angle_alpha   90.00
_cell.angle_beta   90.00
_cell.angle_gamma   90.00
#
_symmetry.space_group_name_H-M   'P 1'
#
loop_
_entity.id
_entity.type
_entity.pdbx_description
1 polymer ?
#
loop_
_entity_poly.entity_id
_entity_poly.type
_entity_poly.pdbx_seq_one_letter_code
_entity_poly.pdbx_strand_id
1 'polypeptide(L)' 'MTFSKYKQNLSYEFPHVLSYGTRVAKVEGENLLQLGWWSVTTQKHINFAASELGLNLIKS' A
#
# COMPACT_ATOMS: atom_id res chain seq x y z
N MET A 1 -2.80 -6.75 -10.29
CA MET A 1 -3.97 -6.79 -9.41
C MET A 1 -4.32 -5.40 -8.93
N THR A 2 -5.59 -5.07 -8.87
CA THR A 2 -6.07 -3.78 -8.38
C THR A 2 -6.95 -3.98 -7.15
N PHE A 3 -7.08 -2.93 -6.36
CA PHE A 3 -7.94 -2.94 -5.18
C PHE A 3 -9.37 -2.56 -5.57
N SER A 4 -10.33 -2.90 -4.71
CA SER A 4 -11.74 -2.57 -4.93
C SER A 4 -12.01 -1.07 -4.85
N LYS A 5 -11.13 -0.31 -4.23
CA LYS A 5 -11.21 1.12 -4.05
C LYS A 5 -9.91 1.75 -4.53
N TYR A 6 -9.95 3.01 -4.98
CA TYR A 6 -8.78 3.72 -5.51
C TYR A 6 -8.18 3.04 -6.74
N LYS A 7 -9.01 2.45 -7.60
CA LYS A 7 -8.56 1.61 -8.72
C LYS A 7 -7.60 2.29 -9.69
N GLN A 8 -7.70 3.60 -9.85
CA GLN A 8 -6.86 4.34 -10.80
C GLN A 8 -5.49 4.65 -10.24
N ASN A 9 -5.42 4.85 -8.92
CA ASN A 9 -4.22 5.39 -8.29
C ASN A 9 -3.52 4.41 -7.35
N LEU A 10 -4.21 3.33 -6.97
CA LEU A 10 -3.68 2.34 -6.06
C LEU A 10 -3.67 0.99 -6.76
N SER A 11 -2.51 0.36 -6.81
CA SER A 11 -2.36 -0.96 -7.40
C SER A 11 -1.44 -1.82 -6.56
N TYR A 12 -1.48 -3.13 -6.85
CA TYR A 12 -0.68 -4.10 -6.14
C TYR A 12 0.08 -4.97 -7.14
N GLU A 13 1.41 -4.89 -7.06
CA GLU A 13 2.30 -5.74 -7.84
C GLU A 13 3.23 -6.42 -6.84
N PHE A 14 2.83 -7.62 -6.42
CA PHE A 14 3.54 -8.34 -5.37
C PHE A 14 5.05 -8.34 -5.61
N PRO A 15 5.86 -8.02 -4.60
CA PRO A 15 5.50 -7.73 -3.20
C PRO A 15 5.22 -6.25 -2.91
N HIS A 16 5.04 -5.43 -3.92
CA HIS A 16 4.92 -3.97 -3.75
C HIS A 16 3.49 -3.48 -3.88
N VAL A 17 3.18 -2.43 -3.12
CA VAL A 17 1.97 -1.64 -3.27
C VAL A 17 2.38 -0.31 -3.91
N LEU A 18 1.66 0.09 -4.95
CA LEU A 18 1.96 1.31 -5.70
C LEU A 18 0.84 2.32 -5.54
N SER A 19 1.21 3.57 -5.31
CA SER A 19 0.30 4.70 -5.30
C SER A 19 0.79 5.70 -6.33
N TYR A 20 -0.06 6.03 -7.31
CA TYR A 20 0.31 6.89 -8.44
C TYR A 20 1.56 6.38 -9.17
N GLY A 21 1.69 5.04 -9.28
CA GLY A 21 2.83 4.43 -9.94
C GLY A 21 4.11 4.38 -9.11
N THR A 22 4.08 4.87 -7.88
CA THR A 22 5.23 4.86 -6.98
C THR A 22 5.12 3.71 -5.99
N ARG A 23 6.22 2.99 -5.79
CA ARG A 23 6.28 1.92 -4.80
C ARG A 23 6.30 2.53 -3.41
N VAL A 24 5.18 2.42 -2.70
CA VAL A 24 5.01 3.07 -1.39
C VAL A 24 5.06 2.10 -0.23
N ALA A 25 4.90 0.82 -0.49
CA ALA A 25 4.94 -0.20 0.55
C ALA A 25 5.34 -1.55 -0.02
N LYS A 26 5.80 -2.44 0.85
CA LYS A 26 6.25 -3.78 0.48
C LYS A 26 5.67 -4.81 1.45
N VAL A 27 5.15 -5.89 0.91
CA VAL A 27 4.64 -7.00 1.72
C VAL A 27 5.81 -7.86 2.22
N GLU A 28 5.87 -8.07 3.52
CA GLU A 28 6.84 -8.98 4.12
C GLU A 28 6.14 -9.84 5.16
N GLY A 29 5.96 -11.14 4.85
CA GLY A 29 5.24 -12.04 5.72
C GLY A 29 3.81 -11.59 5.94
N GLU A 30 3.44 -11.31 7.18
CA GLU A 30 2.11 -10.83 7.56
C GLU A 30 2.09 -9.30 7.71
N ASN A 31 3.15 -8.63 7.29
CA ASN A 31 3.32 -7.19 7.47
C ASN A 31 3.35 -6.47 6.14
N LEU A 32 2.89 -5.23 6.16
CA LEU A 32 3.06 -4.31 5.05
C LEU A 32 4.00 -3.21 5.52
N LEU A 33 5.21 -3.18 4.95
CA LEU A 33 6.22 -2.19 5.29
C LEU A 33 6.00 -0.93 4.48
N GLN A 34 5.73 0.17 5.16
CA GLN A 34 5.63 1.48 4.51
C GLN A 34 7.05 1.97 4.22
N LEU A 35 7.31 2.33 2.97
CA LEU A 35 8.66 2.70 2.52
C LEU A 35 9.03 4.15 2.78
N GLY A 36 8.07 4.98 3.16
CA GLY A 36 8.29 6.38 3.45
C GLY A 36 6.98 7.10 3.70
N TRP A 37 7.00 8.43 3.68
CA TRP A 37 5.80 9.23 3.81
C TRP A 37 5.74 10.21 2.63
N TRP A 38 4.59 10.31 1.98
CA TRP A 38 4.41 11.18 0.81
C TRP A 38 3.37 12.26 1.06
N SER A 39 2.14 11.84 1.32
CA SER A 39 1.04 12.77 1.53
C SER A 39 -0.07 12.07 2.29
N VAL A 40 -1.06 12.85 2.75
CA VAL A 40 -2.22 12.30 3.44
C VAL A 40 -2.97 11.33 2.53
N THR A 41 -3.11 11.66 1.24
CA THR A 41 -3.79 10.80 0.28
C THR A 41 -3.07 9.47 0.12
N THR A 42 -1.75 9.50 -0.05
CA THR A 42 -0.96 8.28 -0.17
C THR A 42 -1.02 7.46 1.12
N GLN A 43 -1.01 8.12 2.27
CA GLN A 43 -1.14 7.41 3.54
C GLN A 43 -2.49 6.69 3.64
N LYS A 44 -3.56 7.29 3.16
CA LYS A 44 -4.86 6.62 3.10
C LYS A 44 -4.82 5.40 2.20
N HIS A 45 -4.12 5.48 1.08
CA HIS A 45 -3.94 4.34 0.18
C HIS A 45 -3.21 3.20 0.88
N ILE A 46 -2.15 3.50 1.60
CA ILE A 46 -1.37 2.48 2.32
C ILE A 46 -2.22 1.84 3.41
N ASN A 47 -2.93 2.65 4.19
CA ASN A 47 -3.81 2.13 5.24
C ASN A 47 -4.88 1.22 4.66
N PHE A 48 -5.48 1.62 3.56
CA PHE A 48 -6.50 0.82 2.89
C PHE A 48 -5.90 -0.50 2.38
N ALA A 49 -4.72 -0.44 1.76
CA ALA A 49 -4.06 -1.64 1.25
C ALA A 49 -3.77 -2.64 2.37
N ALA A 50 -3.27 -2.16 3.50
CA ALA A 50 -3.01 -3.03 4.65
C ALA A 50 -4.28 -3.72 5.14
N SER A 51 -5.37 -2.97 5.23
CA SER A 51 -6.66 -3.51 5.65
C SER A 51 -7.20 -4.53 4.64
N GLU A 52 -7.15 -4.19 3.36
CA GLU A 52 -7.68 -5.06 2.29
C GLU A 52 -6.90 -6.36 2.18
N LEU A 53 -5.59 -6.30 2.37
CA LEU A 53 -4.73 -7.49 2.30
C LEU A 53 -4.64 -8.24 3.63
N GLY A 54 -5.23 -7.70 4.70
CA GLY A 54 -5.19 -8.32 6.02
C GLY A 54 -3.80 -8.31 6.63
N LEU A 55 -3.01 -7.28 6.36
CA LEU A 55 -1.63 -7.18 6.82
C LEU A 55 -1.49 -6.16 7.95
N ASN A 56 -0.46 -6.35 8.77
CA ASN A 56 -0.12 -5.37 9.80
C ASN A 56 0.71 -4.26 9.15
N LEU A 57 0.30 -3.01 9.33
CA LEU A 57 1.05 -1.88 8.78
C LEU A 57 2.23 -1.54 9.68
N ILE A 58 3.43 -1.59 9.11
CA ILE A 58 4.66 -1.24 9.80
C ILE A 58 5.20 0.02 9.13
N LYS A 59 5.32 1.08 9.89
CA LYS A 59 5.90 2.34 9.40
C LYS A 59 7.39 2.34 9.63
N SER A 60 8.11 2.72 8.60
CA SER A 60 9.56 2.83 8.69
C SER A 60 10.00 4.15 9.29
#